data_75d45ae1c198b0e8507805bb54561ea1
#
_entry.id   75d45ae1c198b0e8507805bb54561ea1
#
_cell.length_a   1.000
_cell.length_b   1.000
_cell.length_c   1.000
_cell.angle_alpha   90.00
_cell.angle_beta   90.00
_cell.angle_gamma   90.00
#
_symmetry.space_group_name_H-M   'P 1'
#
loop_
_entity.id
_entity.type
_entity.pdbx_description
1 polymer ?
#
loop_
_entity_poly.entity_id
_entity_poly.type
_entity_poly.pdbx_seq_one_letter_code
_entity_poly.pdbx_strand_id
1 'polypeptide(L)'
;GIPSNVWSDELSENDVLKVFDQNNSIVGYSNYRPEGTVITLWGNDETTIEKDGLDVGEEFIISLYRDNSNVREDIIVKNWKNGEGFYSVNGISIVGSIEKGINSKKIIQISDVIGRNINPTSSGVIFYIYDDGSVEKKLKIK
;
A
#
# COMPACT_ATOMS: atom_id res chain seq x y z
N GLY A 1 11.42 -5.64 9.37
CA GLY A 1 12.22 -6.16 8.26
C GLY A 1 11.35 -6.80 7.19
N ILE A 2 11.73 -6.59 5.95
CA ILE A 2 11.02 -7.19 4.80
C ILE A 2 12.06 -7.96 3.99
N PRO A 3 12.09 -9.31 4.10
CA PRO A 3 13.00 -10.13 3.30
C PRO A 3 12.71 -10.00 1.81
N SER A 4 13.75 -10.08 0.98
CA SER A 4 13.60 -9.93 -0.47
C SER A 4 12.79 -11.06 -1.12
N ASN A 5 12.73 -12.23 -0.49
CA ASN A 5 12.03 -13.40 -1.04
C ASN A 5 10.50 -13.33 -0.89
N VAL A 6 9.96 -12.33 -0.18
CA VAL A 6 8.50 -12.15 -0.08
C VAL A 6 7.89 -11.53 -1.33
N TRP A 7 8.70 -10.88 -2.16
CA TRP A 7 8.24 -10.20 -3.37
C TRP A 7 8.11 -11.18 -4.53
N SER A 8 6.95 -11.17 -5.19
CA SER A 8 6.74 -11.93 -6.43
C SER A 8 7.20 -11.15 -7.66
N ASP A 9 7.25 -9.83 -7.55
CA ASP A 9 7.71 -8.94 -8.61
C ASP A 9 9.18 -8.58 -8.41
N GLU A 10 9.86 -8.24 -9.50
CA GLU A 10 11.21 -7.72 -9.43
C GLU A 10 11.17 -6.24 -9.01
N LEU A 11 11.82 -5.93 -7.90
CA LEU A 11 11.95 -4.57 -7.39
C LEU A 11 13.36 -4.06 -7.62
N SER A 12 13.51 -2.74 -7.67
CA SER A 12 14.79 -2.06 -7.80
C SER A 12 15.07 -1.16 -6.60
N GLU A 13 16.30 -0.70 -6.46
CA GLU A 13 16.69 0.23 -5.39
C GLU A 13 16.04 1.62 -5.53
N ASN A 14 15.41 1.91 -6.68
CA ASN A 14 14.62 3.12 -6.88
C ASN A 14 13.20 3.00 -6.35
N ASP A 15 12.76 1.79 -6.00
CA ASP A 15 11.48 1.58 -5.37
C ASP A 15 11.57 1.93 -3.90
N VAL A 16 10.55 2.58 -3.37
CA VAL A 16 10.52 3.08 -1.99
C VAL A 16 9.40 2.41 -1.22
N LEU A 17 9.73 1.95 -0.02
CA LEU A 17 8.76 1.43 0.93
C LEU A 17 8.51 2.50 1.99
N LYS A 18 7.24 2.83 2.19
CA LYS A 18 6.80 3.79 3.21
C LYS A 18 5.85 3.10 4.16
N VAL A 19 5.91 3.46 5.42
CA VAL A 19 5.02 2.95 6.45
C VAL A 19 4.19 4.12 6.98
N PHE A 20 2.89 3.88 7.10
CA PHE A 20 1.90 4.87 7.52
C PHE A 20 1.24 4.44 8.83
N ASP A 21 0.84 5.41 9.61
CA ASP A 21 -0.05 5.20 10.75
C ASP A 21 -1.52 5.17 10.29
N GLN A 22 -2.45 5.02 11.23
CA GLN A 22 -3.88 4.97 10.92
C GLN A 22 -4.42 6.33 10.44
N ASN A 23 -3.68 7.41 10.62
CA ASN A 23 -4.03 8.75 10.12
C ASN A 23 -3.38 9.06 8.77
N ASN A 24 -2.75 8.07 8.11
CA ASN A 24 -2.02 8.22 6.86
C ASN A 24 -0.80 9.16 6.94
N SER A 25 -0.21 9.27 8.11
CA SER A 25 1.06 9.97 8.29
C SER A 25 2.22 8.99 8.14
N ILE A 26 3.29 9.43 7.48
CA ILE A 26 4.49 8.59 7.29
C ILE A 26 5.21 8.46 8.62
N VAL A 27 5.47 7.21 9.04
CA VAL A 27 6.17 6.88 10.28
C VAL A 27 7.44 6.06 10.06
N GLY A 28 7.83 5.89 8.82
CA GLY A 28 9.07 5.23 8.43
C GLY A 28 9.14 5.08 6.92
N TYR A 29 10.35 4.99 6.40
CA TYR A 29 10.54 4.72 4.97
C TYR A 29 11.95 4.19 4.72
N SER A 30 12.12 3.48 3.62
CA SER A 30 13.40 3.02 3.11
C SER A 30 13.28 2.70 1.63
N ASN A 31 14.40 2.83 0.91
CA ASN A 31 14.48 2.26 -0.41
C ASN A 31 14.54 0.74 -0.33
N TYR A 32 14.07 0.06 -1.36
CA TYR A 32 14.20 -1.38 -1.47
C TYR A 32 15.68 -1.78 -1.50
N ARG A 33 16.00 -2.88 -0.80
CA ARG A 33 17.34 -3.48 -0.77
C ARG A 33 17.26 -4.95 -1.16
N PRO A 34 18.08 -5.40 -2.12
CA PRO A 34 18.06 -6.82 -2.55
C PRO A 34 18.39 -7.82 -1.45
N GLU A 35 19.18 -7.42 -0.46
CA GLU A 35 19.55 -8.24 0.68
C GLU A 35 18.47 -8.30 1.77
N GLY A 36 17.43 -7.51 1.63
CA GLY A 36 16.36 -7.34 2.60
C GLY A 36 16.25 -5.88 3.04
N THR A 37 15.01 -5.40 3.14
CA THR A 37 14.73 -4.01 3.50
C THR A 37 14.44 -3.89 4.98
N VAL A 38 15.11 -2.96 5.65
CA VAL A 38 14.84 -2.64 7.05
C VAL A 38 14.32 -1.22 7.13
N ILE A 39 13.19 -1.06 7.80
CA ILE A 39 12.55 0.23 7.99
C ILE A 39 12.47 0.51 9.48
N THR A 40 13.04 1.64 9.89
CA THR A 40 12.88 2.10 11.27
C THR A 40 11.59 2.88 11.38
N LEU A 41 10.73 2.45 12.31
CA LEU A 41 9.48 3.14 12.61
C LEU A 41 9.66 4.00 13.84
N TRP A 42 9.16 5.23 13.79
CA TRP A 42 9.23 6.10 14.97
C TRP A 42 7.89 6.13 15.69
N GLY A 43 8.01 6.11 17.02
CA GLY A 43 6.87 6.17 17.92
C GLY A 43 6.42 7.60 18.20
N ASN A 44 5.18 7.72 18.66
CA ASN A 44 4.61 8.98 19.09
C ASN A 44 5.27 9.47 20.37
N ASP A 45 5.66 10.74 20.41
CA ASP A 45 6.14 11.40 21.62
C ASP A 45 4.92 11.94 22.39
N GLU A 46 4.61 11.31 23.52
CA GLU A 46 3.47 11.69 24.36
C GLU A 46 3.60 13.09 24.97
N THR A 47 4.80 13.68 24.93
CA THR A 47 5.02 15.04 25.43
C THR A 47 4.63 16.10 24.43
N THR A 48 4.38 15.76 23.16
CA THR A 48 3.92 16.68 22.12
C THR A 48 2.39 16.69 22.05
N ILE A 49 1.83 17.83 21.67
CA ILE A 49 0.37 17.99 21.53
C ILE A 49 -0.13 17.23 20.32
N GLU A 50 0.63 17.24 19.23
CA GLU A 50 0.28 16.55 18.00
C GLU A 50 0.90 15.14 17.97
N LYS A 51 0.18 14.21 17.34
CA LYS A 51 0.69 12.87 17.11
C LYS A 51 1.79 12.92 16.05
N ASP A 52 3.01 12.53 16.44
CA ASP A 52 4.19 12.56 15.58
C ASP A 52 4.77 11.19 15.25
N GLY A 53 4.05 10.12 15.56
CA GLY A 53 4.47 8.75 15.28
C GLY A 53 3.41 7.75 15.67
N LEU A 54 3.80 6.48 15.76
CA LEU A 54 2.91 5.38 16.11
C LEU A 54 2.70 5.30 17.63
N ASP A 55 1.47 5.11 18.03
CA ASP A 55 1.15 4.74 19.41
C ASP A 55 1.46 3.25 19.63
N VAL A 56 1.77 2.88 20.86
CA VAL A 56 1.98 1.46 21.21
C VAL A 56 0.70 0.69 20.96
N GLY A 57 0.80 -0.41 20.22
CA GLY A 57 -0.35 -1.23 19.82
C GLY A 57 -1.07 -0.74 18.57
N GLU A 58 -0.64 0.36 17.98
CA GLU A 58 -1.22 0.85 16.73
C GLU A 58 -0.76 0.00 15.55
N GLU A 59 -1.71 -0.42 14.72
CA GLU A 59 -1.43 -1.12 13.48
C GLU A 59 -0.86 -0.16 12.43
N PHE A 60 0.24 -0.57 11.79
CA PHE A 60 0.86 0.22 10.73
C PHE A 60 0.62 -0.40 9.36
N ILE A 61 0.70 0.42 8.32
CA ILE A 61 0.44 0.05 6.94
C ILE A 61 1.72 0.22 6.14
N ILE A 62 2.14 -0.84 5.44
CA ILE A 62 3.30 -0.80 4.55
C ILE A 62 2.82 -0.53 3.14
N SER A 63 3.45 0.41 2.45
CA SER A 63 3.11 0.77 1.08
C SER A 63 4.35 0.80 0.19
N LEU A 64 4.18 0.42 -1.06
CA LEU A 64 5.22 0.41 -2.08
C LEU A 64 4.97 1.52 -3.09
N TYR A 65 6.03 2.28 -3.40
CA TYR A 65 6.05 3.30 -4.45
C TYR A 65 7.13 2.91 -5.45
N ARG A 66 6.73 2.60 -6.67
CA ARG A 66 7.66 2.14 -7.70
C ARG A 66 8.30 3.29 -8.44
N ASP A 67 9.61 3.20 -8.62
CA ASP A 67 10.45 3.97 -9.55
C ASP A 67 10.00 5.43 -9.71
N ASN A 68 10.07 6.20 -8.62
CA ASN A 68 9.68 7.62 -8.55
C ASN A 68 8.19 7.87 -8.87
N SER A 69 7.36 6.84 -8.86
CA SER A 69 5.91 6.97 -8.99
C SER A 69 5.30 7.54 -7.72
N ASN A 70 4.23 8.32 -7.86
CA ASN A 70 3.41 8.78 -6.74
C ASN A 70 2.24 7.83 -6.44
N VAL A 71 2.18 6.70 -7.12
CA VAL A 71 1.12 5.70 -6.93
C VAL A 71 1.45 4.85 -5.71
N ARG A 72 0.56 4.87 -4.73
CA ARG A 72 0.67 4.09 -3.51
C ARG A 72 0.08 2.70 -3.71
N GLU A 73 0.88 1.66 -3.47
CA GLU A 73 0.42 0.27 -3.46
C GLU A 73 0.52 -0.26 -2.03
N ASP A 74 -0.61 -0.41 -1.34
CA ASP A 74 -0.62 -0.95 0.01
C ASP A 74 -0.33 -2.45 -0.02
N ILE A 75 0.54 -2.89 0.89
CA ILE A 75 0.96 -4.27 1.00
C ILE A 75 0.23 -4.92 2.16
N ILE A 76 -0.45 -6.02 1.89
CA ILE A 76 -1.10 -6.82 2.93
C ILE A 76 -0.13 -7.91 3.36
N VAL A 77 0.22 -7.93 4.64
CA VAL A 77 1.05 -8.98 5.20
C VAL A 77 0.16 -10.16 5.58
N LYS A 78 0.40 -11.30 4.94
CA LYS A 78 -0.36 -12.54 5.23
C LYS A 78 0.06 -13.18 6.54
N ASN A 79 1.36 -13.24 6.79
CA ASN A 79 1.89 -13.70 8.05
C ASN A 79 3.20 -12.98 8.39
N TRP A 80 3.50 -12.97 9.67
CA TRP A 80 4.72 -12.39 10.22
C TRP A 80 5.65 -13.51 10.68
N LYS A 81 6.90 -13.46 10.23
CA LYS A 81 7.93 -14.39 10.66
C LYS A 81 8.34 -14.13 12.11
N ASN A 82 8.32 -12.88 12.51
CA ASN A 82 8.58 -12.41 13.86
C ASN A 82 7.74 -11.18 14.13
N GLY A 83 7.27 -11.01 15.37
CA GLY A 83 6.45 -9.87 15.75
C GLY A 83 5.05 -9.91 15.14
N GLU A 84 4.43 -8.76 15.11
CA GLU A 84 3.09 -8.55 14.58
C GLU A 84 3.04 -7.20 13.85
N GLY A 85 1.92 -6.90 13.19
CA GLY A 85 1.72 -5.64 12.47
C GLY A 85 1.38 -4.44 13.37
N PHE A 86 1.72 -4.51 14.65
CA PHE A 86 1.44 -3.48 15.64
C PHE A 86 2.74 -2.92 16.21
N TYR A 87 2.76 -1.61 16.42
CA TYR A 87 3.93 -0.95 16.97
C TYR A 87 4.15 -1.31 18.43
N SER A 88 5.39 -1.61 18.79
CA SER A 88 5.85 -1.71 20.18
C SER A 88 7.23 -1.08 20.29
N VAL A 89 7.53 -0.51 21.47
CA VAL A 89 8.84 0.09 21.73
C VAL A 89 9.90 -1.02 21.68
N ASN A 90 10.97 -0.78 20.90
CA ASN A 90 12.05 -1.76 20.69
C ASN A 90 11.60 -3.09 20.09
N GLY A 91 10.36 -3.14 19.55
CA GLY A 91 9.84 -4.31 18.87
C GLY A 91 10.49 -4.51 17.51
N ILE A 92 10.59 -5.76 17.09
CA ILE A 92 11.06 -6.14 15.76
C ILE A 92 9.97 -6.97 15.10
N SER A 93 9.50 -6.51 13.94
CA SER A 93 8.55 -7.25 13.12
C SER A 93 9.20 -7.63 11.81
N ILE A 94 9.09 -8.89 11.42
CA ILE A 94 9.66 -9.43 10.19
C ILE A 94 8.53 -10.05 9.38
N VAL A 95 8.37 -9.58 8.15
CA VAL A 95 7.36 -10.08 7.22
C VAL A 95 7.71 -11.51 6.80
N GLY A 96 6.75 -12.40 6.89
CA GLY A 96 6.90 -13.78 6.43
C GLY A 96 6.39 -13.98 5.01
N SER A 97 5.21 -13.48 4.72
CA SER A 97 4.65 -13.49 3.37
C SER A 97 3.68 -12.34 3.19
N ILE A 98 3.52 -11.93 1.93
CA ILE A 98 2.65 -10.81 1.59
C ILE A 98 1.63 -11.20 0.54
N GLU A 99 0.55 -10.44 0.50
CA GLU A 99 -0.39 -10.39 -0.60
C GLU A 99 -0.41 -8.96 -1.12
N LYS A 100 -0.36 -8.80 -2.45
CA LYS A 100 -0.49 -7.49 -3.06
C LYS A 100 -1.89 -6.97 -2.80
N GLY A 101 -1.98 -5.77 -2.22
CA GLY A 101 -3.26 -5.21 -1.82
C GLY A 101 -4.17 -4.95 -3.02
N ILE A 102 -5.42 -5.41 -2.92
CA ILE A 102 -6.45 -5.14 -3.93
C ILE A 102 -6.80 -3.65 -3.95
N ASN A 103 -6.54 -2.95 -2.86
CA ASN A 103 -6.88 -1.53 -2.67
C ASN A 103 -5.90 -0.56 -3.33
N SER A 104 -4.86 -1.05 -4.01
CA SER A 104 -3.93 -0.21 -4.76
C SER A 104 -4.55 0.41 -6.00
N LYS A 105 -5.67 -0.12 -6.48
CA LYS A 105 -6.33 0.33 -7.71
C LYS A 105 -7.45 1.32 -7.38
N LYS A 106 -7.39 2.48 -8.01
CA LYS A 106 -8.47 3.46 -7.97
C LYS A 106 -9.09 3.61 -9.33
N ILE A 107 -10.41 3.72 -9.39
CA ILE A 107 -11.12 4.02 -10.62
C ILE A 107 -10.89 5.50 -10.94
N ILE A 108 -10.20 5.77 -12.06
CA ILE A 108 -9.94 7.13 -12.53
C ILE A 108 -10.89 7.56 -13.64
N GLN A 109 -11.56 6.60 -14.28
CA GLN A 109 -12.48 6.86 -15.36
C GLN A 109 -13.48 5.73 -15.51
N ILE A 110 -14.72 6.07 -15.85
CA ILE A 110 -15.77 5.12 -16.25
C ILE A 110 -16.21 5.54 -17.64
N SER A 111 -16.12 4.61 -18.60
CA SER A 111 -16.46 4.87 -20.00
C SER A 111 -17.44 3.82 -20.52
N ASP A 112 -18.24 4.21 -21.50
CA ASP A 112 -19.05 3.27 -22.29
C ASP A 112 -18.25 2.72 -23.47
N VAL A 113 -18.90 1.89 -24.31
CA VAL A 113 -18.24 1.27 -25.48
C VAL A 113 -17.79 2.29 -26.54
N ILE A 114 -18.30 3.52 -26.49
CA ILE A 114 -17.94 4.60 -27.40
C ILE A 114 -16.82 5.47 -26.82
N GLY A 115 -16.42 5.21 -25.58
CA GLY A 115 -15.36 5.95 -24.90
C GLY A 115 -15.82 7.21 -24.18
N ARG A 116 -17.13 7.44 -24.08
CA ARG A 116 -17.69 8.57 -23.32
C ARG A 116 -17.64 8.30 -21.81
N ASN A 117 -17.40 9.35 -21.05
CA ASN A 117 -17.62 9.28 -19.61
C ASN A 117 -19.11 9.23 -19.33
N ILE A 118 -19.54 8.21 -18.60
CA ILE A 118 -20.95 7.99 -18.30
C ILE A 118 -21.17 7.83 -16.80
N ASN A 119 -22.43 8.03 -16.42
CA ASN A 119 -22.87 7.74 -15.06
C ASN A 119 -22.85 6.20 -14.86
N PRO A 120 -22.31 5.69 -13.75
CA PRO A 120 -22.27 4.24 -13.50
C PRO A 120 -23.63 3.57 -13.36
N THR A 121 -24.72 4.32 -13.31
CA THR A 121 -26.09 3.79 -13.31
C THR A 121 -26.63 3.48 -14.71
N SER A 122 -25.93 3.88 -15.76
CA SER A 122 -26.35 3.59 -17.15
C SER A 122 -26.25 2.10 -17.45
N SER A 123 -27.19 1.58 -18.25
CA SER A 123 -27.14 0.21 -18.73
C SER A 123 -26.18 0.08 -19.93
N GLY A 124 -25.71 -1.14 -20.19
CA GLY A 124 -24.82 -1.45 -21.31
C GLY A 124 -23.46 -1.92 -20.82
N VAL A 125 -22.49 -1.91 -21.74
CA VAL A 125 -21.12 -2.30 -21.46
C VAL A 125 -20.36 -1.09 -20.94
N ILE A 126 -19.76 -1.25 -19.77
CA ILE A 126 -19.04 -0.18 -19.07
C ILE A 126 -17.61 -0.62 -18.83
N PHE A 127 -16.67 0.29 -19.09
CA PHE A 127 -15.25 0.08 -18.78
C PHE A 127 -14.87 0.92 -17.57
N TYR A 128 -14.32 0.25 -16.54
CA TYR A 128 -13.72 0.91 -15.38
C TYR A 128 -12.22 0.99 -15.62
N ILE A 129 -11.69 2.20 -15.65
CA ILE A 129 -10.25 2.45 -15.84
C ILE A 129 -9.64 2.81 -14.50
N TYR A 130 -8.62 2.05 -14.11
CA TYR A 130 -7.95 2.20 -12.83
C TYR A 130 -6.65 2.98 -12.98
N ASP A 131 -6.13 3.48 -11.88
CA ASP A 131 -4.92 4.32 -11.83
C ASP A 131 -3.63 3.56 -12.18
N ASP A 132 -3.66 2.23 -12.19
CA ASP A 132 -2.55 1.39 -12.65
C ASP A 132 -2.55 1.14 -14.16
N GLY A 133 -3.49 1.75 -14.90
CA GLY A 133 -3.66 1.55 -16.33
C GLY A 133 -4.49 0.33 -16.71
N SER A 134 -4.92 -0.48 -15.75
CA SER A 134 -5.79 -1.63 -16.04
C SER A 134 -7.21 -1.18 -16.36
N VAL A 135 -7.90 -2.00 -17.13
CA VAL A 135 -9.30 -1.76 -17.57
C VAL A 135 -10.13 -2.99 -17.25
N GLU A 136 -11.25 -2.79 -16.61
CA GLU A 136 -12.21 -3.84 -16.32
C GLU A 136 -13.50 -3.59 -17.10
N LYS A 137 -13.95 -4.60 -17.85
CA LYS A 137 -15.19 -4.55 -18.61
C LYS A 137 -16.32 -5.18 -17.79
N LYS A 138 -17.40 -4.45 -17.61
CA LYS A 138 -18.60 -4.95 -16.93
C LYS A 138 -19.84 -4.73 -17.78
N LEU A 139 -20.74 -5.72 -17.80
CA LEU A 139 -22.06 -5.58 -18.38
C LEU A 139 -23.01 -5.12 -17.28
N LYS A 140 -23.61 -3.96 -17.48
CA LYS A 140 -24.58 -3.42 -16.54
C LYS A 140 -25.98 -3.53 -17.13
N ILE A 141 -26.86 -4.21 -16.39
CA ILE A 141 -28.27 -4.40 -16.77
C ILE A 141 -29.11 -3.57 -15.80
N LYS A 142 -29.98 -2.77 -16.36
CA LYS A 142 -30.93 -1.98 -15.59
C LYS A 142 -32.04 -2.85 -15.03
#